data_f4e2ef651d1dc1cac367d0c371a89936
#
_entry.id   f4e2ef651d1dc1cac367d0c371a89936
#
_cell.length_a   1.000
_cell.length_b   1.000
_cell.length_c   1.000
_cell.angle_alpha   90.00
_cell.angle_beta   90.00
_cell.angle_gamma   90.00
#
_symmetry.space_group_name_H-M   'P 1'
#
loop_
_entity.id
_entity.type
_entity.pdbx_description
1 polymer ?
#
loop_
_entity_poly.entity_id
_entity_poly.type
_entity_poly.pdbx_seq_one_letter_code
_entity_poly.pdbx_strand_id
1 'polypeptide(L)'
;MTKRKILVTGSLGQIGSELVMFLRKEYGNDNVIASDIEKKDVPKVIGSGPFEKLDVLDGKKTLEVCKKYKVNTIIHLAALLSAVAEKNPQLAYQINLTGLHNMLELSREQKYSLFVPSSIAAFGPSTPADKTPQDTIQRPTSMYGVTKVAGELLCDYYHQKFGVDTRGVRFPGLISYEALPGGGTTDYAVHIYYEALKQGAYTSFIKKGTLMDMMYMPDALNAIFKLLEADPAKLKHRNAFNITAMSFAPETIAAEIKKHIPKFKMSYDVDPVRQAIADSWPNSLDDSCAKKEWGWKPKYNLESMTKDMLEKLSEKLGIELPNTKPSAVKVSTAKAPAAKKPAKPAKSAKEAKPAKPSSKAPKADANKPAAKPSKAAAKKK
;
A
#
# COMPACT_ATOMS: atom_id res chain seq x y z
N MET A 1 -23.28 13.21 -3.46
CA MET A 1 -22.13 12.66 -4.20
C MET A 1 -21.91 13.46 -5.47
N THR A 2 -20.68 13.87 -5.73
CA THR A 2 -20.32 14.53 -6.98
C THR A 2 -20.54 13.55 -8.14
N LYS A 3 -21.17 14.01 -9.23
CA LYS A 3 -21.41 13.16 -10.42
C LYS A 3 -20.06 12.91 -11.12
N ARG A 4 -19.38 11.81 -10.81
CA ARG A 4 -18.10 11.44 -11.40
C ARG A 4 -18.28 10.63 -12.69
N LYS A 5 -17.47 10.95 -13.69
CA LYS A 5 -17.20 10.11 -14.87
C LYS A 5 -15.71 9.70 -14.79
N ILE A 6 -15.47 8.43 -14.56
CA ILE A 6 -14.18 7.92 -14.14
C ILE A 6 -13.55 7.09 -15.25
N LEU A 7 -12.30 7.41 -15.64
CA LEU A 7 -11.44 6.52 -16.42
C LEU A 7 -10.53 5.75 -15.46
N VAL A 8 -10.54 4.43 -15.52
CA VAL A 8 -9.63 3.56 -14.76
C VAL A 8 -8.64 2.93 -15.72
N THR A 9 -7.36 3.30 -15.66
CA THR A 9 -6.28 2.65 -16.43
C THR A 9 -5.70 1.47 -15.67
N GLY A 10 -5.23 0.43 -16.36
CA GLY A 10 -4.79 -0.81 -15.69
C GLY A 10 -5.95 -1.55 -15.04
N SER A 11 -7.13 -1.44 -15.64
CA SER A 11 -8.39 -1.92 -15.09
C SER A 11 -8.54 -3.45 -15.03
N LEU A 12 -7.69 -4.19 -15.72
CA LEU A 12 -7.68 -5.65 -15.74
C LEU A 12 -6.60 -6.26 -14.82
N GLY A 13 -5.88 -5.39 -14.09
CA GLY A 13 -4.93 -5.79 -13.03
C GLY A 13 -5.64 -6.19 -11.73
N GLN A 14 -4.85 -6.58 -10.73
CA GLN A 14 -5.35 -7.05 -9.42
C GLN A 14 -6.28 -6.02 -8.75
N ILE A 15 -5.82 -4.78 -8.55
CA ILE A 15 -6.66 -3.71 -7.98
C ILE A 15 -7.75 -3.30 -8.97
N GLY A 16 -7.39 -3.13 -10.23
CA GLY A 16 -8.28 -2.54 -11.25
C GLY A 16 -9.55 -3.33 -11.48
N SER A 17 -9.46 -4.67 -11.56
CA SER A 17 -10.61 -5.54 -11.82
C SER A 17 -11.67 -5.47 -10.71
N GLU A 18 -11.23 -5.42 -9.46
CA GLU A 18 -12.14 -5.29 -8.32
C GLU A 18 -12.64 -3.85 -8.15
N LEU A 19 -11.74 -2.87 -8.36
CA LEU A 19 -12.09 -1.44 -8.24
C LEU A 19 -13.15 -1.02 -9.26
N VAL A 20 -13.02 -1.46 -10.52
CA VAL A 20 -14.03 -1.14 -11.54
C VAL A 20 -15.40 -1.64 -11.14
N MET A 21 -15.51 -2.88 -10.65
CA MET A 21 -16.77 -3.46 -10.20
C MET A 21 -17.33 -2.70 -8.99
N PHE A 22 -16.47 -2.37 -8.02
CA PHE A 22 -16.85 -1.58 -6.86
C PHE A 22 -17.37 -0.19 -7.26
N LEU A 23 -16.62 0.55 -8.09
CA LEU A 23 -17.01 1.90 -8.52
C LEU A 23 -18.26 1.90 -9.40
N ARG A 24 -18.46 0.87 -10.25
CA ARG A 24 -19.69 0.73 -11.03
C ARG A 24 -20.91 0.56 -10.15
N LYS A 25 -20.77 -0.13 -9.02
CA LYS A 25 -21.84 -0.23 -8.02
C LYS A 25 -22.16 1.13 -7.38
N GLU A 26 -21.13 1.93 -7.08
CA GLU A 26 -21.28 3.22 -6.39
C GLU A 26 -21.73 4.35 -7.33
N TYR A 27 -21.20 4.40 -8.56
CA TYR A 27 -21.44 5.50 -9.50
C TYR A 27 -22.32 5.15 -10.70
N GLY A 28 -22.61 3.87 -10.92
CA GLY A 28 -23.31 3.33 -12.08
C GLY A 28 -22.36 2.89 -13.20
N ASN A 29 -22.75 1.83 -13.92
CA ASN A 29 -21.93 1.14 -14.90
C ASN A 29 -21.37 2.07 -15.99
N ASP A 30 -22.20 2.94 -16.54
CA ASP A 30 -21.84 3.86 -17.64
C ASP A 30 -20.99 5.04 -17.20
N ASN A 31 -20.76 5.19 -15.90
CA ASN A 31 -19.96 6.26 -15.33
C ASN A 31 -18.52 5.83 -15.02
N VAL A 32 -18.18 4.55 -15.22
CA VAL A 32 -16.85 4.00 -14.95
C VAL A 32 -16.34 3.28 -16.20
N ILE A 33 -15.43 3.93 -16.89
CA ILE A 33 -14.78 3.46 -18.11
C ILE A 33 -13.54 2.67 -17.69
N ALA A 34 -13.55 1.37 -17.94
CA ALA A 34 -12.41 0.52 -17.76
C ALA A 34 -11.45 0.64 -18.95
N SER A 35 -10.15 0.68 -18.72
CA SER A 35 -9.17 0.64 -19.81
C SER A 35 -7.90 -0.13 -19.44
N ASP A 36 -7.37 -0.83 -20.42
CA ASP A 36 -6.09 -1.57 -20.29
C ASP A 36 -5.39 -1.65 -21.66
N ILE A 37 -4.08 -1.94 -21.66
CA ILE A 37 -3.29 -2.07 -22.90
C ILE A 37 -3.73 -3.28 -23.73
N GLU A 38 -4.20 -4.33 -23.08
CA GLU A 38 -4.72 -5.53 -23.73
C GLU A 38 -6.12 -5.85 -23.20
N LYS A 39 -6.95 -6.39 -24.10
CA LYS A 39 -8.24 -6.95 -23.71
C LYS A 39 -8.03 -8.38 -23.21
N LYS A 40 -7.67 -8.53 -21.94
CA LYS A 40 -7.65 -9.84 -21.28
C LYS A 40 -9.07 -10.30 -21.02
N ASP A 41 -9.27 -11.61 -20.92
CA ASP A 41 -10.57 -12.17 -20.59
C ASP A 41 -10.88 -11.98 -19.09
N VAL A 42 -11.46 -10.84 -18.76
CA VAL A 42 -12.04 -10.52 -17.45
C VAL A 42 -13.52 -10.17 -17.66
N PRO A 43 -14.37 -11.20 -17.87
CA PRO A 43 -15.75 -11.02 -18.33
C PRO A 43 -16.56 -10.06 -17.45
N LYS A 44 -16.38 -10.12 -16.12
CA LYS A 44 -17.06 -9.24 -15.17
C LYS A 44 -16.80 -7.75 -15.48
N VAL A 45 -15.55 -7.38 -15.76
CA VAL A 45 -15.17 -5.98 -16.06
C VAL A 45 -15.64 -5.57 -17.43
N ILE A 46 -15.38 -6.40 -18.46
CA ILE A 46 -15.65 -6.08 -19.86
C ILE A 46 -17.15 -6.09 -20.14
N GLY A 47 -17.89 -7.03 -19.55
CA GLY A 47 -19.34 -7.20 -19.80
C GLY A 47 -20.24 -6.28 -18.98
N SER A 48 -19.75 -5.61 -17.95
CA SER A 48 -20.58 -4.83 -17.04
C SER A 48 -20.64 -3.32 -17.33
N GLY A 49 -19.90 -2.83 -18.36
CA GLY A 49 -19.90 -1.41 -18.71
C GLY A 49 -18.82 -1.07 -19.75
N PRO A 50 -18.60 0.22 -20.04
CA PRO A 50 -17.64 0.66 -21.05
C PRO A 50 -16.21 0.13 -20.81
N PHE A 51 -15.57 -0.34 -21.89
CA PHE A 51 -14.18 -0.75 -21.91
C PHE A 51 -13.46 -0.18 -23.15
N GLU A 52 -12.28 0.38 -22.96
CA GLU A 52 -11.42 0.91 -24.02
C GLU A 52 -10.04 0.26 -23.97
N LYS A 53 -9.56 -0.22 -25.12
CA LYS A 53 -8.15 -0.60 -25.26
C LYS A 53 -7.29 0.66 -25.32
N LEU A 54 -6.39 0.84 -24.36
CA LEU A 54 -5.65 2.08 -24.18
C LEU A 54 -4.23 1.84 -23.65
N ASP A 55 -3.25 2.37 -24.37
CA ASP A 55 -1.88 2.51 -23.88
C ASP A 55 -1.72 3.87 -23.18
N VAL A 56 -1.29 3.87 -21.94
CA VAL A 56 -1.06 5.10 -21.15
C VAL A 56 0.07 5.97 -21.69
N LEU A 57 0.92 5.43 -22.58
CA LEU A 57 1.94 6.17 -23.30
C LEU A 57 1.35 6.99 -24.46
N ASP A 58 0.16 6.67 -24.94
CA ASP A 58 -0.58 7.44 -25.95
C ASP A 58 -1.53 8.47 -25.28
N GLY A 59 -0.96 9.63 -24.94
CA GLY A 59 -1.72 10.73 -24.34
C GLY A 59 -2.81 11.29 -25.26
N LYS A 60 -2.62 11.26 -26.61
CA LYS A 60 -3.63 11.72 -27.57
C LYS A 60 -4.85 10.80 -27.54
N LYS A 61 -4.63 9.49 -27.60
CA LYS A 61 -5.70 8.50 -27.51
C LYS A 61 -6.42 8.56 -26.17
N THR A 62 -5.67 8.76 -25.09
CA THR A 62 -6.25 8.95 -23.76
C THR A 62 -7.19 10.16 -23.72
N LEU A 63 -6.79 11.29 -24.30
CA LEU A 63 -7.63 12.49 -24.41
C LEU A 63 -8.91 12.23 -25.21
N GLU A 64 -8.82 11.53 -26.36
CA GLU A 64 -9.99 11.15 -27.17
C GLU A 64 -10.99 10.33 -26.35
N VAL A 65 -10.51 9.32 -25.63
CA VAL A 65 -11.34 8.49 -24.74
C VAL A 65 -12.00 9.36 -23.65
N CYS A 66 -11.22 10.21 -22.98
CA CYS A 66 -11.75 11.11 -21.96
C CYS A 66 -12.85 12.04 -22.51
N LYS A 67 -12.67 12.61 -23.69
CA LYS A 67 -13.68 13.46 -24.35
C LYS A 67 -14.93 12.68 -24.73
N LYS A 68 -14.77 11.48 -25.33
CA LYS A 68 -15.87 10.59 -25.72
C LYS A 68 -16.83 10.31 -24.55
N TYR A 69 -16.29 10.03 -23.39
CA TYR A 69 -17.08 9.66 -22.20
C TYR A 69 -17.33 10.82 -21.23
N LYS A 70 -16.85 12.03 -21.53
CA LYS A 70 -16.94 13.22 -20.65
C LYS A 70 -16.32 12.95 -19.27
N VAL A 71 -15.14 12.33 -19.26
CA VAL A 71 -14.39 12.01 -18.05
C VAL A 71 -14.05 13.29 -17.27
N ASN A 72 -14.14 13.24 -15.96
CA ASN A 72 -13.71 14.30 -15.05
C ASN A 72 -12.78 13.79 -13.94
N THR A 73 -12.57 12.47 -13.88
CA THR A 73 -11.71 11.84 -12.86
C THR A 73 -10.93 10.69 -13.52
N ILE A 74 -9.63 10.66 -13.32
CA ILE A 74 -8.77 9.55 -13.76
C ILE A 74 -8.27 8.81 -12.52
N ILE A 75 -8.38 7.47 -12.54
CA ILE A 75 -7.71 6.58 -11.59
C ILE A 75 -6.63 5.83 -12.37
N HIS A 76 -5.38 6.20 -12.12
CA HIS A 76 -4.24 5.68 -12.87
C HIS A 76 -3.58 4.52 -12.13
N LEU A 77 -3.96 3.29 -12.51
CA LEU A 77 -3.41 2.05 -11.92
C LEU A 77 -2.38 1.36 -12.82
N ALA A 78 -2.27 1.75 -14.09
CA ALA A 78 -1.34 1.13 -15.02
C ALA A 78 0.10 1.35 -14.56
N ALA A 79 0.78 0.26 -14.23
CA ALA A 79 2.18 0.27 -13.79
C ALA A 79 2.80 -1.13 -13.93
N LEU A 80 4.12 -1.20 -14.12
CA LEU A 80 4.89 -2.41 -13.88
C LEU A 80 5.21 -2.55 -12.40
N LEU A 81 4.94 -3.73 -11.83
CA LEU A 81 5.14 -4.05 -10.41
C LEU A 81 6.59 -4.46 -10.11
N SER A 82 6.92 -4.53 -8.81
CA SER A 82 8.27 -4.64 -8.26
C SER A 82 9.20 -5.65 -8.98
N ALA A 83 8.88 -6.94 -8.99
CA ALA A 83 9.76 -7.95 -9.58
C ALA A 83 9.85 -7.86 -11.12
N VAL A 84 8.79 -7.41 -11.79
CA VAL A 84 8.80 -7.18 -13.25
C VAL A 84 9.58 -5.92 -13.60
N ALA A 85 9.49 -4.88 -12.79
CA ALA A 85 10.23 -3.64 -12.96
C ALA A 85 11.74 -3.85 -12.81
N GLU A 86 12.18 -4.69 -11.86
CA GLU A 86 13.60 -5.04 -11.72
C GLU A 86 14.15 -5.78 -12.94
N LYS A 87 13.35 -6.64 -13.56
CA LYS A 87 13.74 -7.35 -14.78
C LYS A 87 13.76 -6.44 -16.03
N ASN A 88 12.95 -5.37 -16.02
CA ASN A 88 12.77 -4.47 -17.16
C ASN A 88 12.75 -2.99 -16.70
N PRO A 89 13.87 -2.46 -16.16
CA PRO A 89 13.88 -1.13 -15.52
C PRO A 89 13.58 0.02 -16.49
N GLN A 90 13.99 -0.09 -17.76
CA GLN A 90 13.71 0.93 -18.78
C GLN A 90 12.22 0.99 -19.13
N LEU A 91 11.58 -0.17 -19.29
CA LEU A 91 10.15 -0.24 -19.53
C LEU A 91 9.36 0.24 -18.30
N ALA A 92 9.83 -0.07 -17.10
CA ALA A 92 9.23 0.43 -15.85
C ALA A 92 9.31 1.97 -15.77
N TYR A 93 10.43 2.56 -16.13
CA TYR A 93 10.55 4.02 -16.22
C TYR A 93 9.51 4.60 -17.18
N GLN A 94 9.41 4.06 -18.40
CA GLN A 94 8.47 4.56 -19.40
C GLN A 94 7.02 4.45 -18.93
N ILE A 95 6.58 3.27 -18.49
CA ILE A 95 5.17 3.06 -18.10
C ILE A 95 4.85 3.82 -16.82
N ASN A 96 5.68 3.69 -15.77
CA ASN A 96 5.36 4.22 -14.46
C ASN A 96 5.55 5.75 -14.36
N LEU A 97 6.48 6.34 -15.11
CA LEU A 97 6.74 7.79 -15.08
C LEU A 97 6.20 8.52 -16.29
N THR A 98 6.51 8.10 -17.50
CA THR A 98 5.99 8.78 -18.70
C THR A 98 4.47 8.60 -18.81
N GLY A 99 3.95 7.40 -18.51
CA GLY A 99 2.51 7.16 -18.42
C GLY A 99 1.83 8.06 -17.39
N LEU A 100 2.39 8.16 -16.18
CA LEU A 100 1.89 9.08 -15.15
C LEU A 100 1.96 10.54 -15.59
N HIS A 101 3.07 10.96 -16.19
CA HIS A 101 3.23 12.34 -16.68
C HIS A 101 2.16 12.69 -17.71
N ASN A 102 1.82 11.79 -18.65
CA ASN A 102 0.72 11.98 -19.58
C ASN A 102 -0.62 12.21 -18.84
N MET A 103 -0.91 11.44 -17.77
CA MET A 103 -2.13 11.62 -16.98
C MET A 103 -2.13 12.96 -16.22
N LEU A 104 -0.98 13.39 -15.72
CA LEU A 104 -0.83 14.68 -15.04
C LEU A 104 -1.05 15.86 -16.00
N GLU A 105 -0.45 15.82 -17.22
CA GLU A 105 -0.65 16.84 -18.23
C GLU A 105 -2.12 16.92 -18.69
N LEU A 106 -2.75 15.78 -18.96
CA LEU A 106 -4.18 15.74 -19.27
C LEU A 106 -5.04 16.32 -18.14
N SER A 107 -4.70 15.98 -16.89
CA SER A 107 -5.41 16.50 -15.72
C SER A 107 -5.23 18.00 -15.55
N ARG A 108 -4.03 18.52 -15.84
CA ARG A 108 -3.73 19.96 -15.85
C ARG A 108 -4.55 20.70 -16.91
N GLU A 109 -4.53 20.20 -18.14
CA GLU A 109 -5.18 20.86 -19.28
C GLU A 109 -6.71 20.79 -19.22
N GLN A 110 -7.24 19.66 -18.80
CA GLN A 110 -8.69 19.40 -18.82
C GLN A 110 -9.35 19.55 -17.44
N LYS A 111 -8.57 19.90 -16.39
CA LYS A 111 -9.02 20.06 -14.99
C LYS A 111 -9.65 18.78 -14.42
N TYR A 112 -9.05 17.62 -14.72
CA TYR A 112 -9.49 16.36 -14.13
C TYR A 112 -8.91 16.17 -12.73
N SER A 113 -9.68 15.53 -11.83
CA SER A 113 -9.11 14.94 -10.61
C SER A 113 -8.33 13.68 -10.98
N LEU A 114 -7.18 13.47 -10.35
CA LEU A 114 -6.29 12.35 -10.61
C LEU A 114 -6.00 11.57 -9.33
N PHE A 115 -6.33 10.28 -9.30
CA PHE A 115 -5.88 9.37 -8.25
C PHE A 115 -4.73 8.49 -8.76
N VAL A 116 -3.64 8.44 -7.99
CA VAL A 116 -2.45 7.63 -8.30
C VAL A 116 -2.03 6.84 -7.07
N PRO A 117 -2.04 5.50 -7.09
CA PRO A 117 -1.54 4.72 -5.96
C PRO A 117 -0.02 4.76 -5.90
N SER A 118 0.50 5.06 -4.72
CA SER A 118 1.87 4.75 -4.34
C SER A 118 1.92 3.41 -3.60
N SER A 119 3.02 3.10 -2.98
CA SER A 119 3.30 1.79 -2.37
C SER A 119 4.23 1.95 -1.18
N ILE A 120 4.18 1.01 -0.26
CA ILE A 120 5.22 0.81 0.78
C ILE A 120 6.63 0.71 0.18
N ALA A 121 6.75 0.29 -1.09
CA ALA A 121 8.00 0.24 -1.83
C ALA A 121 8.64 1.60 -2.11
N ALA A 122 7.96 2.72 -1.86
CA ALA A 122 8.54 4.07 -1.89
C ALA A 122 9.54 4.31 -0.75
N PHE A 123 9.53 3.47 0.26
CA PHE A 123 10.49 3.47 1.36
C PHE A 123 11.69 2.57 1.06
N GLY A 124 12.74 2.69 1.88
CA GLY A 124 13.97 1.93 1.71
C GLY A 124 14.69 1.67 3.05
N PRO A 125 15.87 1.05 3.04
CA PRO A 125 16.56 0.59 4.27
C PRO A 125 16.89 1.69 5.28
N SER A 126 16.95 2.96 4.87
CA SER A 126 17.20 4.10 5.77
C SER A 126 15.92 4.70 6.36
N THR A 127 14.75 4.19 5.99
CA THR A 127 13.46 4.61 6.53
C THR A 127 13.23 3.93 7.89
N PRO A 128 12.66 4.62 8.91
CA PRO A 128 12.24 3.96 10.14
C PRO A 128 11.32 2.77 9.84
N ALA A 129 11.68 1.57 10.35
CA ALA A 129 10.99 0.34 9.98
C ALA A 129 9.59 0.20 10.64
N ASP A 130 9.44 0.69 11.87
CA ASP A 130 8.21 0.55 12.64
C ASP A 130 7.48 1.88 12.71
N LYS A 131 6.15 1.83 12.47
CA LYS A 131 5.29 3.02 12.43
C LYS A 131 5.90 4.13 11.59
N THR A 132 6.34 3.77 10.37
CA THR A 132 6.97 4.70 9.43
C THR A 132 6.15 5.98 9.28
N PRO A 133 6.70 7.15 9.61
CA PRO A 133 5.97 8.42 9.55
C PRO A 133 5.49 8.77 8.14
N GLN A 134 4.45 9.59 8.06
CA GLN A 134 3.94 10.11 6.77
C GLN A 134 5.05 10.82 5.98
N ASP A 135 5.77 11.72 6.63
CA ASP A 135 6.88 12.47 6.06
C ASP A 135 8.19 11.93 6.64
N THR A 136 8.98 11.27 5.80
CA THR A 136 10.23 10.63 6.21
C THR A 136 11.15 10.42 5.01
N ILE A 137 12.35 9.89 5.27
CA ILE A 137 13.33 9.57 4.22
C ILE A 137 12.79 8.48 3.29
N GLN A 138 12.74 8.76 2.00
CA GLN A 138 12.39 7.83 0.95
C GLN A 138 13.63 7.57 0.08
N ARG A 139 14.31 6.43 0.32
CA ARG A 139 15.47 5.98 -0.47
C ARG A 139 15.30 4.51 -0.85
N PRO A 140 14.32 4.20 -1.72
CA PRO A 140 14.12 2.83 -2.19
C PRO A 140 15.32 2.36 -3.00
N THR A 141 15.55 1.04 -2.97
CA THR A 141 16.64 0.38 -3.70
C THR A 141 16.16 -0.36 -4.95
N SER A 142 14.85 -0.33 -5.22
CA SER A 142 14.25 -0.97 -6.40
C SER A 142 13.79 0.08 -7.42
N MET A 143 13.81 -0.27 -8.71
CA MET A 143 13.29 0.61 -9.78
C MET A 143 11.82 0.95 -9.59
N TYR A 144 11.02 -0.01 -9.15
CA TYR A 144 9.63 0.25 -8.81
C TYR A 144 9.49 1.31 -7.72
N GLY A 145 10.23 1.18 -6.62
CA GLY A 145 10.24 2.16 -5.54
C GLY A 145 10.69 3.55 -6.01
N VAL A 146 11.75 3.63 -6.80
CA VAL A 146 12.25 4.88 -7.41
C VAL A 146 11.13 5.56 -8.22
N THR A 147 10.42 4.80 -9.06
CA THR A 147 9.32 5.38 -9.86
C THR A 147 8.13 5.81 -8.99
N LYS A 148 7.86 5.13 -7.85
CA LYS A 148 6.80 5.55 -6.92
C LYS A 148 7.17 6.86 -6.22
N VAL A 149 8.38 7.02 -5.70
CA VAL A 149 8.83 8.29 -5.10
C VAL A 149 8.76 9.43 -6.10
N ALA A 150 9.29 9.23 -7.31
CA ALA A 150 9.24 10.24 -8.36
C ALA A 150 7.78 10.61 -8.71
N GLY A 151 6.89 9.63 -8.75
CA GLY A 151 5.45 9.84 -8.99
C GLY A 151 4.78 10.64 -7.88
N GLU A 152 5.09 10.38 -6.61
CA GLU A 152 4.59 11.16 -5.47
C GLU A 152 5.01 12.63 -5.60
N LEU A 153 6.31 12.90 -5.84
CA LEU A 153 6.84 14.24 -5.99
C LEU A 153 6.26 14.97 -7.21
N LEU A 154 6.03 14.28 -8.32
CA LEU A 154 5.34 14.86 -9.48
C LEU A 154 3.89 15.23 -9.15
N CYS A 155 3.15 14.37 -8.46
CA CYS A 155 1.78 14.68 -8.04
C CYS A 155 1.73 15.90 -7.13
N ASP A 156 2.65 16.04 -6.16
CA ASP A 156 2.77 17.21 -5.30
C ASP A 156 3.09 18.47 -6.09
N TYR A 157 4.07 18.39 -6.99
CA TYR A 157 4.45 19.52 -7.84
C TYR A 157 3.28 20.01 -8.70
N TYR A 158 2.56 19.07 -9.37
CA TYR A 158 1.42 19.43 -10.20
C TYR A 158 0.27 20.04 -9.40
N HIS A 159 0.06 19.58 -8.18
CA HIS A 159 -0.91 20.20 -7.28
C HIS A 159 -0.48 21.63 -6.91
N GLN A 160 0.75 21.80 -6.42
CA GLN A 160 1.26 23.09 -5.93
C GLN A 160 1.39 24.13 -7.05
N LYS A 161 1.91 23.71 -8.21
CA LYS A 161 2.20 24.60 -9.32
C LYS A 161 0.99 24.90 -10.19
N PHE A 162 0.15 23.91 -10.44
CA PHE A 162 -0.92 24.00 -11.43
C PHE A 162 -2.32 23.79 -10.85
N GLY A 163 -2.45 23.51 -9.57
CA GLY A 163 -3.74 23.29 -8.90
C GLY A 163 -4.44 22.00 -9.31
N VAL A 164 -3.73 21.02 -9.85
CA VAL A 164 -4.30 19.71 -10.18
C VAL A 164 -4.75 19.00 -8.90
N ASP A 165 -5.97 18.50 -8.86
CA ASP A 165 -6.47 17.70 -7.73
C ASP A 165 -5.88 16.29 -7.79
N THR A 166 -4.62 16.16 -7.35
CA THR A 166 -3.94 14.87 -7.20
C THR A 166 -4.27 14.25 -5.85
N ARG A 167 -4.60 12.95 -5.84
CA ARG A 167 -4.88 12.17 -4.63
C ARG A 167 -4.23 10.80 -4.74
N GLY A 168 -3.83 10.23 -3.61
CA GLY A 168 -3.20 8.91 -3.60
C GLY A 168 -2.90 8.39 -2.21
N VAL A 169 -2.63 7.09 -2.15
CA VAL A 169 -2.24 6.39 -0.93
C VAL A 169 -1.01 5.52 -1.18
N ARG A 170 -0.19 5.30 -0.17
CA ARG A 170 0.85 4.27 -0.17
C ARG A 170 0.21 2.97 0.31
N PHE A 171 -0.05 2.08 -0.64
CA PHE A 171 -0.59 0.77 -0.29
C PHE A 171 0.48 -0.11 0.35
N PRO A 172 0.13 -0.81 1.44
CA PRO A 172 0.88 -1.96 1.92
C PRO A 172 0.69 -3.16 0.97
N GLY A 173 1.13 -4.35 1.36
CA GLY A 173 0.83 -5.58 0.63
C GLY A 173 -0.66 -5.85 0.55
N LEU A 174 -1.19 -6.05 -0.66
CA LEU A 174 -2.62 -6.26 -0.86
C LEU A 174 -2.94 -7.75 -0.99
N ILE A 175 -3.98 -8.17 -0.27
CA ILE A 175 -4.48 -9.54 -0.25
C ILE A 175 -5.88 -9.56 -0.86
N SER A 176 -6.10 -10.43 -1.84
CA SER A 176 -7.36 -10.58 -2.56
C SER A 176 -7.65 -12.03 -2.90
N TYR A 177 -8.93 -12.40 -2.94
CA TYR A 177 -9.41 -13.69 -3.43
C TYR A 177 -9.85 -13.66 -4.90
N GLU A 178 -10.14 -12.48 -5.45
CA GLU A 178 -10.68 -12.36 -6.81
C GLU A 178 -9.63 -12.63 -7.89
N ALA A 179 -8.50 -11.96 -7.83
CA ALA A 179 -7.42 -12.12 -8.81
C ALA A 179 -6.20 -12.79 -8.19
N LEU A 180 -5.57 -13.69 -8.94
CA LEU A 180 -4.24 -14.19 -8.58
C LEU A 180 -3.24 -13.05 -8.64
N PRO A 181 -2.26 -13.04 -7.73
CA PRO A 181 -1.23 -12.02 -7.69
C PRO A 181 -0.28 -12.10 -8.90
N GLY A 182 0.28 -10.94 -9.25
CA GLY A 182 1.06 -10.74 -10.49
C GLY A 182 2.58 -10.88 -10.36
N GLY A 183 3.11 -11.50 -9.31
CA GLY A 183 4.55 -11.67 -9.09
C GLY A 183 5.15 -10.62 -8.14
N GLY A 184 4.38 -10.16 -7.14
CA GLY A 184 4.85 -9.26 -6.09
C GLY A 184 5.57 -9.98 -4.94
N THR A 185 6.27 -9.23 -4.12
CA THR A 185 6.97 -9.74 -2.93
C THR A 185 6.00 -10.21 -1.85
N THR A 186 4.82 -9.57 -1.74
CA THR A 186 3.78 -9.87 -0.74
C THR A 186 2.83 -11.01 -1.15
N ASP A 187 3.01 -11.57 -2.34
CA ASP A 187 2.10 -12.56 -2.93
C ASP A 187 2.01 -13.85 -2.12
N TYR A 188 3.00 -14.13 -1.25
CA TYR A 188 2.95 -15.28 -0.35
C TYR A 188 1.67 -15.26 0.50
N ALA A 189 1.22 -14.08 0.91
CA ALA A 189 0.03 -13.89 1.74
C ALA A 189 -1.30 -14.15 1.00
N VAL A 190 -1.25 -14.31 -0.32
CA VAL A 190 -2.38 -14.76 -1.15
C VAL A 190 -2.22 -16.26 -1.47
N HIS A 191 -1.04 -16.66 -1.95
CA HIS A 191 -0.76 -18.05 -2.33
C HIS A 191 -1.02 -19.03 -1.18
N ILE A 192 -0.68 -18.63 0.05
CA ILE A 192 -0.86 -19.47 1.25
C ILE A 192 -2.31 -19.95 1.43
N TYR A 193 -3.32 -19.13 1.10
CA TYR A 193 -4.73 -19.50 1.21
C TYR A 193 -5.14 -20.48 0.12
N TYR A 194 -4.70 -20.25 -1.13
CA TYR A 194 -4.96 -21.15 -2.24
C TYR A 194 -4.38 -22.55 -1.96
N GLU A 195 -3.13 -22.60 -1.51
CA GLU A 195 -2.43 -23.86 -1.26
C GLU A 195 -2.93 -24.55 0.01
N ALA A 196 -3.35 -23.78 1.02
CA ALA A 196 -3.99 -24.36 2.21
C ALA A 196 -5.28 -25.12 1.85
N LEU A 197 -6.10 -24.57 0.95
CA LEU A 197 -7.34 -25.22 0.50
C LEU A 197 -7.07 -26.38 -0.45
N LYS A 198 -6.13 -26.25 -1.40
CA LYS A 198 -5.88 -27.26 -2.44
C LYS A 198 -5.14 -28.48 -1.91
N GLN A 199 -4.14 -28.28 -1.07
CA GLN A 199 -3.23 -29.38 -0.67
C GLN A 199 -2.93 -29.43 0.84
N GLY A 200 -3.48 -28.51 1.64
CA GLY A 200 -3.26 -28.47 3.09
C GLY A 200 -1.82 -28.13 3.49
N ALA A 201 -1.02 -27.60 2.57
CA ALA A 201 0.38 -27.24 2.81
C ALA A 201 0.81 -26.06 1.95
N TYR A 202 1.79 -25.28 2.44
CA TYR A 202 2.39 -24.18 1.70
C TYR A 202 3.89 -24.05 1.98
N THR A 203 4.69 -23.77 0.95
CA THR A 203 6.10 -23.43 1.09
C THR A 203 6.28 -21.94 0.81
N SER A 204 6.61 -21.19 1.86
CA SER A 204 6.80 -19.73 1.76
C SER A 204 8.16 -19.40 1.15
N PHE A 205 8.14 -18.47 0.16
CA PHE A 205 9.35 -17.88 -0.40
C PHE A 205 9.86 -16.66 0.40
N ILE A 206 9.17 -16.31 1.49
CA ILE A 206 9.60 -15.29 2.46
C ILE A 206 9.98 -16.01 3.75
N LYS A 207 11.12 -15.63 4.35
CA LYS A 207 11.64 -16.27 5.57
C LYS A 207 10.75 -16.02 6.77
N LYS A 208 10.85 -16.90 7.76
CA LYS A 208 10.21 -16.75 9.06
C LYS A 208 10.63 -15.43 9.73
N GLY A 209 9.68 -14.78 10.41
CA GLY A 209 9.92 -13.55 11.18
C GLY A 209 9.97 -12.27 10.35
N THR A 210 9.80 -12.34 9.02
CA THR A 210 9.73 -11.14 8.17
C THR A 210 8.37 -10.47 8.33
N LEU A 211 8.31 -9.38 9.10
CA LEU A 211 7.11 -8.57 9.25
C LEU A 211 6.88 -7.72 7.99
N MET A 212 5.66 -7.72 7.51
CA MET A 212 5.24 -6.86 6.40
C MET A 212 3.86 -6.27 6.68
N ASP A 213 3.70 -4.99 6.35
CA ASP A 213 2.41 -4.30 6.42
C ASP A 213 1.49 -4.80 5.31
N MET A 214 0.25 -5.12 5.65
CA MET A 214 -0.71 -5.78 4.78
C MET A 214 -2.11 -5.18 4.90
N MET A 215 -2.90 -5.33 3.83
CA MET A 215 -4.29 -4.88 3.78
C MET A 215 -5.13 -5.81 2.91
N TYR A 216 -6.38 -6.05 3.33
CA TYR A 216 -7.34 -6.77 2.52
C TYR A 216 -7.93 -5.88 1.44
N MET A 217 -8.17 -6.42 0.23
CA MET A 217 -8.63 -5.65 -0.93
C MET A 217 -9.90 -4.83 -0.68
N PRO A 218 -10.94 -5.32 0.01
CA PRO A 218 -12.11 -4.49 0.30
C PRO A 218 -11.80 -3.20 1.06
N ASP A 219 -10.80 -3.21 1.95
CA ASP A 219 -10.33 -2.00 2.63
C ASP A 219 -9.59 -1.06 1.67
N ALA A 220 -8.77 -1.62 0.77
CA ALA A 220 -8.07 -0.84 -0.25
C ALA A 220 -9.05 -0.11 -1.19
N LEU A 221 -10.09 -0.80 -1.66
CA LEU A 221 -11.14 -0.22 -2.51
C LEU A 221 -11.90 0.90 -1.78
N ASN A 222 -12.25 0.66 -0.52
CA ASN A 222 -12.90 1.67 0.33
C ASN A 222 -11.99 2.88 0.60
N ALA A 223 -10.67 2.68 0.72
CA ALA A 223 -9.71 3.78 0.86
C ALA A 223 -9.70 4.67 -0.37
N ILE A 224 -9.62 4.08 -1.58
CA ILE A 224 -9.70 4.84 -2.84
C ILE A 224 -10.99 5.66 -2.89
N PHE A 225 -12.13 5.01 -2.67
CA PHE A 225 -13.45 5.65 -2.73
C PHE A 225 -13.56 6.81 -1.72
N LYS A 226 -13.23 6.57 -0.45
CA LYS A 226 -13.29 7.60 0.59
C LYS A 226 -12.37 8.78 0.31
N LEU A 227 -11.15 8.53 -0.17
CA LEU A 227 -10.22 9.60 -0.50
C LEU A 227 -10.69 10.40 -1.73
N LEU A 228 -11.31 9.76 -2.72
CA LEU A 228 -11.93 10.46 -3.85
C LEU A 228 -13.08 11.38 -3.42
N GLU A 229 -13.88 10.97 -2.45
CA GLU A 229 -15.02 11.74 -1.94
C GLU A 229 -14.64 12.68 -0.78
N ALA A 230 -13.40 12.66 -0.31
CA ALA A 230 -12.93 13.54 0.76
C ALA A 230 -12.97 15.01 0.32
N ASP A 231 -13.32 15.88 1.26
CA ASP A 231 -13.29 17.34 1.08
C ASP A 231 -11.86 17.82 0.77
N PRO A 232 -11.61 18.38 -0.43
CA PRO A 232 -10.27 18.78 -0.82
C PRO A 232 -9.66 19.85 0.11
N ALA A 233 -10.46 20.63 0.80
CA ALA A 233 -9.99 21.66 1.73
C ALA A 233 -9.39 21.07 3.01
N LYS A 234 -9.73 19.82 3.34
CA LYS A 234 -9.21 19.10 4.53
C LYS A 234 -7.93 18.31 4.24
N LEU A 235 -7.61 18.09 2.97
CA LEU A 235 -6.46 17.29 2.58
C LEU A 235 -5.17 18.15 2.60
N LYS A 236 -4.33 17.95 3.59
CA LYS A 236 -3.01 18.59 3.68
C LYS A 236 -1.97 17.84 2.85
N HIS A 237 -1.94 16.51 2.99
CA HIS A 237 -1.00 15.65 2.30
C HIS A 237 -1.48 15.22 0.90
N ARG A 238 -2.75 15.32 0.59
CA ARG A 238 -3.43 15.07 -0.69
C ARG A 238 -3.09 13.74 -1.36
N ASN A 239 -1.85 13.51 -1.73
CA ASN A 239 -1.40 12.25 -2.31
C ASN A 239 -0.45 11.51 -1.36
N ALA A 240 -0.16 10.25 -1.67
CA ALA A 240 0.79 9.41 -0.94
C ALA A 240 0.49 9.26 0.58
N PHE A 241 -0.78 9.29 0.99
CA PHE A 241 -1.12 8.99 2.38
C PHE A 241 -0.66 7.59 2.77
N ASN A 242 0.05 7.47 3.88
CA ASN A 242 0.25 6.17 4.51
C ASN A 242 -1.09 5.61 4.96
N ILE A 243 -1.38 4.37 4.56
CA ILE A 243 -2.53 3.61 5.06
C ILE A 243 -2.07 2.19 5.44
N THR A 244 -2.61 1.67 6.54
CA THR A 244 -2.28 0.35 7.07
C THR A 244 -3.54 -0.33 7.60
N ALA A 245 -3.54 -1.66 7.67
CA ALA A 245 -4.58 -2.45 8.33
C ALA A 245 -3.99 -3.42 9.35
N MET A 246 -2.94 -4.13 9.00
CA MET A 246 -2.31 -5.13 9.84
C MET A 246 -0.85 -5.37 9.41
N SER A 247 0.00 -5.77 10.36
CA SER A 247 1.37 -6.22 10.07
C SER A 247 1.57 -7.61 10.64
N PHE A 248 2.09 -8.53 9.83
CA PHE A 248 2.32 -9.90 10.27
C PHE A 248 3.44 -10.59 9.47
N ALA A 249 3.99 -11.65 10.06
CA ALA A 249 4.96 -12.53 9.45
C ALA A 249 4.28 -13.79 8.85
N PRO A 250 4.96 -14.54 7.95
CA PRO A 250 4.39 -15.74 7.32
C PRO A 250 3.85 -16.77 8.30
N GLU A 251 4.53 -16.98 9.43
CA GLU A 251 4.05 -17.91 10.47
C GLU A 251 2.78 -17.44 11.17
N THR A 252 2.56 -16.13 11.25
CA THR A 252 1.38 -15.56 11.91
C THR A 252 0.12 -15.85 11.10
N ILE A 253 0.16 -15.59 9.78
CA ILE A 253 -0.96 -15.95 8.88
C ILE A 253 -1.17 -17.45 8.81
N ALA A 254 -0.09 -18.26 8.82
CA ALA A 254 -0.19 -19.72 8.87
C ALA A 254 -0.87 -20.22 10.16
N ALA A 255 -0.58 -19.58 11.30
CA ALA A 255 -1.23 -19.93 12.57
C ALA A 255 -2.74 -19.57 12.54
N GLU A 256 -3.11 -18.48 11.89
CA GLU A 256 -4.52 -18.10 11.71
C GLU A 256 -5.26 -19.10 10.82
N ILE A 257 -4.66 -19.51 9.68
CA ILE A 257 -5.22 -20.53 8.80
C ILE A 257 -5.41 -21.86 9.53
N LYS A 258 -4.50 -22.26 10.42
CA LYS A 258 -4.61 -23.50 11.20
C LYS A 258 -5.83 -23.55 12.11
N LYS A 259 -6.39 -22.42 12.53
CA LYS A 259 -7.65 -22.40 13.28
C LYS A 259 -8.82 -22.95 12.47
N HIS A 260 -8.76 -22.77 11.14
CA HIS A 260 -9.79 -23.23 10.19
C HIS A 260 -9.41 -24.55 9.52
N ILE A 261 -8.12 -24.79 9.27
CA ILE A 261 -7.57 -26.01 8.66
C ILE A 261 -6.51 -26.59 9.60
N PRO A 262 -6.88 -27.37 10.64
CA PRO A 262 -5.96 -27.79 11.70
C PRO A 262 -4.75 -28.61 11.21
N LYS A 263 -4.88 -29.31 10.09
CA LYS A 263 -3.81 -30.13 9.48
C LYS A 263 -2.88 -29.34 8.56
N PHE A 264 -3.11 -28.04 8.37
CA PHE A 264 -2.29 -27.18 7.51
C PHE A 264 -0.82 -27.20 7.94
N LYS A 265 0.07 -27.40 6.97
CA LYS A 265 1.52 -27.43 7.17
C LYS A 265 2.18 -26.29 6.42
N MET A 266 3.21 -25.69 7.01
CA MET A 266 4.00 -24.65 6.37
C MET A 266 5.49 -25.00 6.44
N SER A 267 6.19 -24.77 5.33
CA SER A 267 7.64 -24.86 5.16
C SER A 267 8.17 -23.58 4.51
N TYR A 268 9.50 -23.49 4.35
CA TYR A 268 10.17 -22.33 3.77
C TYR A 268 11.16 -22.77 2.70
N ASP A 269 11.11 -22.10 1.54
CA ASP A 269 12.12 -22.12 0.48
C ASP A 269 12.30 -20.69 0.01
N VAL A 270 13.27 -19.99 0.63
CA VAL A 270 13.38 -18.55 0.56
C VAL A 270 13.97 -18.09 -0.77
N ASP A 271 13.18 -17.27 -1.52
CA ASP A 271 13.66 -16.57 -2.70
C ASP A 271 14.53 -15.38 -2.26
N PRO A 272 15.84 -15.38 -2.53
CA PRO A 272 16.75 -14.34 -2.05
C PRO A 272 16.44 -12.96 -2.62
N VAL A 273 15.92 -12.86 -3.84
CA VAL A 273 15.58 -11.59 -4.48
C VAL A 273 14.35 -10.98 -3.82
N ARG A 274 13.29 -11.76 -3.64
CA ARG A 274 12.06 -11.30 -2.98
C ARG A 274 12.30 -11.01 -1.50
N GLN A 275 13.15 -11.79 -0.84
CA GLN A 275 13.52 -11.55 0.56
C GLN A 275 14.28 -10.24 0.71
N ALA A 276 15.26 -9.95 -0.14
CA ALA A 276 15.99 -8.68 -0.11
C ALA A 276 15.07 -7.47 -0.32
N ILE A 277 14.06 -7.60 -1.18
CA ILE A 277 13.05 -6.57 -1.37
C ILE A 277 12.20 -6.41 -0.09
N ALA A 278 11.72 -7.51 0.50
CA ALA A 278 10.94 -7.48 1.73
C ALA A 278 11.73 -6.85 2.89
N ASP A 279 13.00 -7.21 3.06
CA ASP A 279 13.89 -6.68 4.10
C ASP A 279 14.19 -5.17 3.92
N SER A 280 13.93 -4.61 2.75
CA SER A 280 14.09 -3.17 2.45
C SER A 280 12.86 -2.32 2.77
N TRP A 281 11.72 -2.94 3.08
CA TRP A 281 10.46 -2.25 3.35
C TRP A 281 10.19 -2.10 4.84
N PRO A 282 9.39 -1.09 5.24
CA PRO A 282 8.91 -0.99 6.61
C PRO A 282 8.09 -2.18 7.08
N ASN A 283 8.18 -2.47 8.38
CA ASN A 283 7.34 -3.45 9.05
C ASN A 283 5.89 -2.96 9.20
N SER A 284 5.73 -1.64 9.40
CA SER A 284 4.41 -1.01 9.59
C SER A 284 4.44 0.48 9.27
N LEU A 285 3.29 1.04 8.86
CA LEU A 285 3.12 2.45 8.55
C LEU A 285 2.33 3.17 9.65
N ASP A 286 2.62 4.45 9.86
CA ASP A 286 1.76 5.36 10.63
C ASP A 286 0.72 6.00 9.70
N ASP A 287 -0.54 5.68 9.89
CA ASP A 287 -1.69 6.16 9.12
C ASP A 287 -2.47 7.29 9.82
N SER A 288 -1.88 7.93 10.81
CA SER A 288 -2.52 8.99 11.62
C SER A 288 -2.97 10.17 10.77
N CYS A 289 -2.22 10.56 9.73
CA CYS A 289 -2.60 11.61 8.79
C CYS A 289 -3.86 11.24 7.99
N ALA A 290 -3.94 10.02 7.47
CA ALA A 290 -5.12 9.53 6.76
C ALA A 290 -6.36 9.48 7.66
N LYS A 291 -6.20 9.01 8.91
CA LYS A 291 -7.27 9.02 9.93
C LYS A 291 -7.78 10.42 10.21
N LYS A 292 -6.88 11.39 10.37
CA LYS A 292 -7.21 12.77 10.73
C LYS A 292 -7.84 13.55 9.57
N GLU A 293 -7.33 13.40 8.35
CA GLU A 293 -7.68 14.28 7.23
C GLU A 293 -8.92 13.81 6.47
N TRP A 294 -9.13 12.49 6.35
CA TRP A 294 -10.27 11.94 5.61
C TRP A 294 -10.96 10.75 6.27
N GLY A 295 -10.69 10.48 7.56
CA GLY A 295 -11.42 9.49 8.34
C GLY A 295 -11.12 8.04 7.93
N TRP A 296 -9.87 7.76 7.51
CA TRP A 296 -9.42 6.40 7.22
C TRP A 296 -9.62 5.48 8.43
N LYS A 297 -10.16 4.30 8.17
CA LYS A 297 -10.26 3.23 9.17
C LYS A 297 -10.43 1.90 8.44
N PRO A 298 -9.50 0.93 8.60
CA PRO A 298 -9.68 -0.41 8.07
C PRO A 298 -10.81 -1.14 8.81
N LYS A 299 -11.48 -2.04 8.11
CA LYS A 299 -12.57 -2.88 8.66
C LYS A 299 -12.09 -4.28 9.02
N TYR A 300 -11.08 -4.77 8.32
CA TYR A 300 -10.58 -6.13 8.46
C TYR A 300 -9.32 -6.18 9.30
N ASN A 301 -9.26 -7.17 10.20
CA ASN A 301 -8.06 -7.63 10.87
C ASN A 301 -7.67 -9.01 10.30
N LEU A 302 -6.57 -9.60 10.77
CA LEU A 302 -6.08 -10.89 10.28
C LEU A 302 -7.12 -12.01 10.42
N GLU A 303 -7.84 -12.06 11.54
CA GLU A 303 -8.86 -13.09 11.80
C GLU A 303 -10.04 -12.97 10.82
N SER A 304 -10.65 -11.78 10.73
CA SER A 304 -11.81 -11.55 9.85
C SER A 304 -11.44 -11.67 8.37
N MET A 305 -10.24 -11.23 7.97
CA MET A 305 -9.72 -11.44 6.62
C MET A 305 -9.49 -12.92 6.32
N THR A 306 -8.86 -13.66 7.23
CA THR A 306 -8.59 -15.09 7.01
C THR A 306 -9.88 -15.87 6.83
N LYS A 307 -10.88 -15.60 7.67
CA LYS A 307 -12.20 -16.22 7.55
C LYS A 307 -12.82 -15.94 6.17
N ASP A 308 -12.91 -14.67 5.79
CA ASP A 308 -13.51 -14.26 4.50
C ASP A 308 -12.73 -14.81 3.30
N MET A 309 -11.38 -14.79 3.33
CA MET A 309 -10.53 -15.37 2.30
C MET A 309 -10.78 -16.87 2.11
N LEU A 310 -10.84 -17.63 3.20
CA LEU A 310 -11.08 -19.09 3.13
C LEU A 310 -12.50 -19.40 2.65
N GLU A 311 -13.53 -18.68 3.12
CA GLU A 311 -14.91 -18.85 2.67
C GLU A 311 -15.05 -18.55 1.18
N LYS A 312 -14.53 -17.41 0.71
CA LYS A 312 -14.63 -16.99 -0.70
C LYS A 312 -13.81 -17.86 -1.64
N LEU A 313 -12.64 -18.30 -1.23
CA LEU A 313 -11.83 -19.20 -2.05
C LEU A 313 -12.39 -20.61 -2.06
N SER A 314 -12.94 -21.10 -0.95
CA SER A 314 -13.66 -22.37 -0.87
C SER A 314 -14.81 -22.41 -1.89
N GLU A 315 -15.67 -21.38 -1.88
CA GLU A 315 -16.76 -21.21 -2.87
C GLU A 315 -16.23 -21.17 -4.31
N LYS A 316 -15.19 -20.35 -4.56
CA LYS A 316 -14.60 -20.15 -5.90
C LYS A 316 -13.96 -21.41 -6.46
N LEU A 317 -13.32 -22.20 -5.61
CA LEU A 317 -12.60 -23.42 -6.00
C LEU A 317 -13.47 -24.69 -5.93
N GLY A 318 -14.68 -24.61 -5.34
CA GLY A 318 -15.54 -25.76 -5.09
C GLY A 318 -14.92 -26.76 -4.09
N ILE A 319 -14.15 -26.24 -3.11
CA ILE A 319 -13.47 -27.07 -2.08
C ILE A 319 -14.16 -26.79 -0.75
N GLU A 320 -14.70 -27.81 -0.10
CA GLU A 320 -15.29 -27.67 1.22
C GLU A 320 -14.24 -27.42 2.31
N LEU A 321 -14.50 -26.44 3.17
CA LEU A 321 -13.71 -26.23 4.37
C LEU A 321 -13.93 -27.40 5.34
N PRO A 322 -12.88 -27.93 5.98
CA PRO A 322 -13.05 -28.91 7.04
C PRO A 322 -14.01 -28.35 8.10
N ASN A 323 -15.08 -29.11 8.43
CA ASN A 323 -16.05 -28.71 9.45
C ASN A 323 -15.33 -28.52 10.79
N THR A 324 -14.99 -27.29 11.10
CA THR A 324 -14.53 -26.92 12.44
C THR A 324 -15.77 -26.82 13.33
N LYS A 325 -16.11 -27.90 14.06
CA LYS A 325 -16.99 -27.75 15.23
C LYS A 325 -16.37 -26.65 16.08
N PRO A 326 -17.17 -25.67 16.57
CA PRO A 326 -16.63 -24.63 17.43
C PRO A 326 -15.95 -25.33 18.62
N SER A 327 -14.65 -25.12 18.77
CA SER A 327 -13.92 -25.57 19.96
C SER A 327 -14.54 -24.82 21.12
N ALA A 328 -15.31 -25.53 21.96
CA ALA A 328 -15.84 -25.00 23.19
C ALA A 328 -14.65 -24.56 24.06
N VAL A 329 -14.38 -23.26 24.04
CA VAL A 329 -13.48 -22.64 25.02
C VAL A 329 -14.11 -22.93 26.37
N LYS A 330 -13.57 -23.92 27.10
CA LYS A 330 -13.87 -24.09 28.53
C LYS A 330 -13.44 -22.81 29.21
N VAL A 331 -14.41 -21.92 29.47
CA VAL A 331 -14.23 -20.80 30.39
C VAL A 331 -14.01 -21.45 31.75
N SER A 332 -12.75 -21.57 32.13
CA SER A 332 -12.37 -21.88 33.49
C SER A 332 -12.82 -20.71 34.36
N THR A 333 -13.92 -20.90 35.04
CA THR A 333 -14.36 -20.00 36.13
C THR A 333 -13.39 -20.13 37.30
N ALA A 334 -12.25 -19.42 37.18
CA ALA A 334 -11.40 -19.19 38.33
C ALA A 334 -12.15 -18.26 39.30
N LYS A 335 -12.54 -18.79 40.47
CA LYS A 335 -13.09 -18.06 41.61
C LYS A 335 -12.20 -16.86 41.92
N ALA A 336 -12.79 -15.67 41.90
CA ALA A 336 -12.15 -14.45 42.38
C ALA A 336 -11.74 -14.55 43.84
N PRO A 337 -10.54 -14.15 44.25
CA PRO A 337 -10.18 -14.03 45.66
C PRO A 337 -10.87 -12.80 46.26
N ALA A 338 -11.39 -12.99 47.47
CA ALA A 338 -12.09 -11.99 48.25
C ALA A 338 -11.28 -10.70 48.46
N ALA A 339 -11.96 -9.57 48.31
CA ALA A 339 -11.42 -8.24 48.55
C ALA A 339 -10.99 -8.04 50.01
N LYS A 340 -9.73 -7.71 50.25
CA LYS A 340 -9.22 -7.18 51.53
C LYS A 340 -9.46 -5.67 51.60
N LYS A 341 -10.00 -5.21 52.72
CA LYS A 341 -10.28 -3.81 53.07
C LYS A 341 -9.02 -2.93 53.00
N PRO A 342 -9.17 -1.64 52.71
CA PRO A 342 -8.05 -0.72 52.61
C PRO A 342 -7.49 -0.30 53.98
N ALA A 343 -6.16 -0.28 54.12
CA ALA A 343 -5.43 0.27 55.25
C ALA A 343 -5.24 1.79 55.08
N LYS A 344 -5.32 2.51 56.21
CA LYS A 344 -5.19 3.97 56.35
C LYS A 344 -3.80 4.49 55.96
N PRO A 345 -3.69 5.77 55.56
CA PRO A 345 -2.43 6.36 55.10
C PRO A 345 -1.52 6.76 56.26
N ALA A 346 -0.22 6.51 56.12
CA ALA A 346 0.84 7.01 56.98
C ALA A 346 1.43 8.30 56.44
N LYS A 347 1.74 9.21 57.37
CA LYS A 347 2.19 10.60 57.13
C LYS A 347 3.63 10.70 56.64
N SER A 348 3.83 11.67 55.76
CA SER A 348 4.93 12.63 55.55
C SER A 348 6.38 12.28 55.94
N ALA A 349 7.29 12.37 54.95
CA ALA A 349 8.65 12.88 55.18
C ALA A 349 9.20 13.57 53.94
N LYS A 350 9.37 14.87 54.10
CA LYS A 350 10.48 15.76 53.72
C LYS A 350 11.02 15.83 52.29
N GLU A 351 10.85 17.02 51.77
CA GLU A 351 11.55 17.66 50.64
C GLU A 351 13.07 17.50 50.69
N ALA A 352 13.66 17.20 49.51
CA ALA A 352 15.07 17.41 49.24
C ALA A 352 15.21 18.36 48.04
N LYS A 353 16.00 19.43 48.24
CA LYS A 353 16.29 20.52 47.28
C LYS A 353 17.02 20.05 46.04
N PRO A 354 16.85 20.75 44.92
CA PRO A 354 17.53 20.45 43.65
C PRO A 354 18.99 20.96 43.62
N ALA A 355 19.88 20.14 43.07
CA ALA A 355 21.29 20.50 42.83
C ALA A 355 21.40 21.30 41.52
N LYS A 356 22.26 22.35 41.55
CA LYS A 356 22.61 23.24 40.44
C LYS A 356 23.47 22.52 39.36
N PRO A 357 23.33 22.91 38.08
CA PRO A 357 24.19 22.39 37.00
C PRO A 357 25.54 23.09 37.01
N SER A 358 26.62 22.31 36.86
CA SER A 358 27.99 22.81 36.64
C SER A 358 28.23 23.01 35.13
N SER A 359 28.54 24.24 34.77
CA SER A 359 29.01 24.66 33.47
C SER A 359 30.53 24.36 33.32
N LYS A 360 30.96 23.61 32.32
CA LYS A 360 32.27 23.75 31.70
C LYS A 360 32.21 23.31 30.23
N ALA A 361 32.26 24.30 29.36
CA ALA A 361 32.56 24.13 27.95
C ALA A 361 34.11 24.08 27.73
N PRO A 362 34.63 23.28 26.83
CA PRO A 362 35.99 23.41 26.34
C PRO A 362 36.09 24.40 25.18
N LYS A 363 37.10 25.24 25.23
CA LYS A 363 37.49 26.28 24.26
C LYS A 363 37.92 25.66 22.92
N ALA A 364 37.51 26.31 21.84
CA ALA A 364 38.02 26.09 20.50
C ALA A 364 39.44 26.64 20.33
N ASP A 365 40.36 25.85 19.78
CA ASP A 365 41.64 26.30 19.26
C ASP A 365 41.48 26.56 17.75
N ALA A 366 41.68 27.83 17.40
CA ALA A 366 41.82 28.33 16.03
C ALA A 366 43.32 28.39 15.70
N ASN A 367 43.76 27.57 14.72
CA ASN A 367 44.84 27.96 13.78
C ASN A 367 45.27 26.79 12.88
N LYS A 368 44.92 26.85 11.61
CA LYS A 368 45.87 26.55 10.51
C LYS A 368 45.26 26.91 9.14
N PRO A 369 46.10 27.37 8.20
CA PRO A 369 45.64 28.18 7.09
C PRO A 369 45.34 27.38 5.81
N ALA A 370 44.55 28.04 4.92
CA ALA A 370 44.13 27.58 3.63
C ALA A 370 45.26 27.31 2.64
N ALA A 371 45.20 26.19 1.93
CA ALA A 371 46.01 25.89 0.75
C ALA A 371 45.23 26.30 -0.54
N LYS A 372 45.93 27.04 -1.41
CA LYS A 372 45.43 27.54 -2.72
C LYS A 372 45.29 26.41 -3.75
N PRO A 373 44.39 26.55 -4.73
CA PRO A 373 44.24 25.60 -5.82
C PRO A 373 45.30 25.79 -6.91
N SER A 374 45.88 24.70 -7.40
CA SER A 374 46.79 24.67 -8.55
C SER A 374 45.98 24.59 -9.88
N LYS A 375 46.33 25.49 -10.80
CA LYS A 375 45.96 25.46 -12.23
C LYS A 375 46.88 24.45 -12.97
N ALA A 376 46.33 23.58 -13.77
CA ALA A 376 46.96 22.99 -14.95
C ALA A 376 45.80 22.62 -15.91
N ALA A 377 45.66 23.31 -16.96
CA ALA A 377 46.28 23.39 -18.27
C ALA A 377 45.63 22.42 -19.24
N ALA A 378 44.89 23.00 -20.16
CA ALA A 378 44.32 22.37 -21.36
C ALA A 378 45.43 21.90 -22.30
N LYS A 379 45.25 20.70 -22.91
CA LYS A 379 45.79 20.42 -24.27
C LYS A 379 44.86 19.54 -25.04
N LYS A 380 44.62 20.02 -26.24
CA LYS A 380 43.87 19.44 -27.38
C LYS A 380 44.43 18.06 -27.76
N LYS A 381 43.58 17.14 -28.10
CA LYS A 381 43.44 16.58 -29.47
C LYS A 381 42.07 15.94 -29.57
#